data_8f4405586b0deba55fd9b86d20800400
#
_entry.id   8f4405586b0deba55fd9b86d20800400
#
_cell.length_a   1.000
_cell.length_b   1.000
_cell.length_c   1.000
_cell.angle_alpha   90.00
_cell.angle_beta   90.00
_cell.angle_gamma   90.00
#
_symmetry.space_group_name_H-M   'P 1'
#
loop_
_entity.id
_entity.type
_entity.pdbx_description
1 polymer ?
#
loop_
_entity_poly.entity_id
_entity_poly.type
_entity_poly.pdbx_seq_one_letter_code
_entity_poly.pdbx_strand_id
1 'polypeptide(L)'
;MTTEKVISAGVQFFTISEDEAGQRLDNXLLAKLKGVPKSLIYRIVRKGEVRVNKGRNKPEYKLQPDDLVRVPPVRVAEXNEAPISTKLNKVAELESQILYEDESMLVINKPSGIAVHGGSGLSFGVIEALRALRPQARFLELVHRIDRDTSGILLVAKKRSALRSLHEQLREKVVQKDYLALVRGQWQAHTKVIKAPLLXNELASGERIVRVSEEGKPSETRFSIEERYANATLVKASPITGRTHQIRVHTQYAGHPIALDDKYGDAEFDSKMKEVGLQRLFLHAHAIRFEHPKTGEEMVITAPLDKTLKGVLAKLRANY
;
A
#
# COMPACT_ATOMS: atom_id res chain seq x y z
N MET A 1 -22.81 23.86 17.29
CA MET A 1 -23.84 23.23 16.44
C MET A 1 -23.13 22.47 15.31
N THR A 2 -23.34 21.15 15.28
CA THR A 2 -22.76 20.32 14.22
C THR A 2 -23.62 20.52 12.96
N THR A 3 -23.01 21.07 11.93
CA THR A 3 -23.67 21.18 10.65
C THR A 3 -23.70 19.82 9.97
N GLU A 4 -24.88 19.42 9.54
CA GLU A 4 -25.04 18.18 8.80
C GLU A 4 -24.74 18.42 7.33
N LYS A 5 -23.91 17.57 6.76
CA LYS A 5 -23.62 17.61 5.33
C LYS A 5 -24.58 16.67 4.62
N VAL A 6 -25.26 17.18 3.62
CA VAL A 6 -26.16 16.36 2.81
C VAL A 6 -25.33 15.72 1.71
N ILE A 7 -25.12 14.40 1.82
CA ILE A 7 -24.39 13.65 0.80
C ILE A 7 -25.31 13.40 -0.40
N SER A 8 -26.58 13.15 -0.12
CA SER A 8 -27.58 12.91 -1.16
C SER A 8 -28.90 13.54 -0.72
N ALA A 9 -29.37 14.51 -1.48
CA ALA A 9 -30.61 15.23 -1.15
C ALA A 9 -31.84 14.38 -1.47
N GLY A 10 -31.72 13.38 -2.33
CA GLY A 10 -32.83 12.52 -2.70
C GLY A 10 -32.37 11.12 -2.94
N VAL A 11 -33.32 10.28 -3.35
CA VAL A 11 -33.00 8.90 -3.71
C VAL A 11 -32.11 8.91 -4.96
N GLN A 12 -31.06 8.13 -4.92
CA GLN A 12 -30.14 7.99 -6.06
C GLN A 12 -30.20 6.57 -6.60
N PHE A 13 -29.94 6.45 -7.89
CA PHE A 13 -29.85 5.15 -8.56
C PHE A 13 -28.52 5.07 -9.30
N PHE A 14 -27.84 3.94 -9.14
CA PHE A 14 -26.59 3.68 -9.86
C PHE A 14 -26.74 2.41 -10.68
N THR A 15 -26.40 2.49 -11.94
CA THR A 15 -26.32 1.29 -12.80
C THR A 15 -24.88 0.78 -12.77
N ILE A 16 -24.72 -0.49 -12.46
CA ILE A 16 -23.40 -1.09 -12.30
C ILE A 16 -22.79 -1.38 -13.67
N SER A 17 -21.64 -0.77 -13.93
CA SER A 17 -20.90 -1.01 -15.16
C SER A 17 -20.11 -2.30 -15.08
N GLU A 18 -19.55 -2.72 -16.22
CA GLU A 18 -18.71 -3.92 -16.23
C GLU A 18 -17.47 -3.75 -15.36
N ASP A 19 -16.93 -2.53 -15.31
CA ASP A 19 -15.76 -2.28 -14.46
C ASP A 19 -16.10 -2.38 -12.96
N GLU A 20 -17.34 -2.07 -12.61
CA GLU A 20 -17.78 -2.10 -11.20
C GLU A 20 -18.28 -3.48 -10.80
N ALA A 21 -18.59 -4.33 -11.76
CA ALA A 21 -19.16 -5.66 -11.47
C ALA A 21 -18.14 -6.53 -10.74
N GLY A 22 -18.66 -7.42 -9.92
CA GLY A 22 -17.84 -8.35 -9.15
C GLY A 22 -17.41 -7.85 -7.79
N GLN A 23 -17.58 -6.57 -7.51
CA GLN A 23 -17.27 -6.08 -6.16
C GLN A 23 -18.48 -6.20 -5.25
N ARG A 24 -18.20 -6.18 -3.96
CA ARG A 24 -19.26 -6.28 -2.97
C ARG A 24 -20.11 -5.02 -2.94
N LEU A 25 -21.36 -5.18 -2.60
CA LEU A 25 -22.29 -4.05 -2.49
C LEU A 25 -21.78 -2.99 -1.52
N ASP A 26 -21.27 -3.40 -0.35
CA ASP A 26 -20.76 -2.44 0.63
C ASP A 26 -19.59 -1.64 0.08
N ASN A 27 -18.73 -2.26 -0.66
CA ASN A 27 -17.62 -1.52 -1.28
C ASN A 27 -18.09 -0.52 -2.32
N UNK A 28 -19.13 -0.82 -3.00
CA UNK A 28 -19.66 -0.04 -3.88
C UNK A 28 -20.12 1.11 -3.39
N LEU A 29 -20.78 0.92 -2.29
CA LEU A 29 -21.40 2.07 -1.64
C LEU A 29 -20.38 2.97 -0.98
N LEU A 30 -19.36 2.40 -0.37
CA LEU A 30 -18.29 3.22 0.22
C LEU A 30 -17.64 4.12 -0.81
N ALA A 31 -17.45 3.60 -2.02
CA ALA A 31 -16.83 4.39 -3.08
C ALA A 31 -17.77 5.48 -3.62
N LYS A 32 -19.06 5.16 -3.74
CA LYS A 32 -20.02 6.11 -4.29
C LYS A 32 -20.45 7.17 -3.28
N LEU A 33 -20.47 6.83 -2.00
CA LEU A 33 -20.94 7.71 -0.93
C LEU A 33 -19.75 8.15 -0.09
N LYS A 34 -18.86 8.89 -0.70
CA LYS A 34 -17.65 9.35 -0.02
C LYS A 34 -18.02 10.20 1.19
N GLY A 35 -17.33 9.94 2.31
CA GLY A 35 -17.59 10.67 3.54
C GLY A 35 -18.64 10.04 4.43
N VAL A 36 -19.34 9.01 3.95
CA VAL A 36 -20.36 8.33 4.76
C VAL A 36 -19.66 7.25 5.61
N PRO A 37 -19.90 7.25 6.94
CA PRO A 37 -19.27 6.22 7.79
C PRO A 37 -19.70 4.83 7.40
N LYS A 38 -18.76 3.88 7.57
CA LYS A 38 -19.02 2.49 7.25
C LYS A 38 -20.22 1.94 8.02
N SER A 39 -20.38 2.34 9.28
CA SER A 39 -21.49 1.90 10.10
C SER A 39 -22.83 2.30 9.51
N LEU A 40 -22.91 3.49 8.96
CA LEU A 40 -24.15 3.97 8.32
C LEU A 40 -24.43 3.18 7.05
N ILE A 41 -23.39 2.87 6.26
CA ILE A 41 -23.55 2.05 5.06
C ILE A 41 -24.18 0.70 5.44
N TYR A 42 -23.62 0.04 6.46
CA TYR A 42 -24.18 -1.25 6.88
C TYR A 42 -25.60 -1.13 7.38
N ARG A 43 -25.92 -0.05 8.09
CA ARG A 43 -27.25 0.14 8.63
C ARG A 43 -28.28 0.29 7.50
N ILE A 44 -28.01 1.11 6.50
CA ILE A 44 -28.98 1.33 5.43
C ILE A 44 -29.13 0.09 4.54
N VAL A 45 -28.09 -0.72 4.41
CA VAL A 45 -28.21 -1.98 3.69
C VAL A 45 -29.07 -2.96 4.47
N ARG A 46 -28.79 -3.10 5.76
CA ARG A 46 -29.54 -4.06 6.60
C ARG A 46 -30.99 -3.69 6.76
N LYS A 47 -31.30 -2.40 6.81
CA LYS A 47 -32.68 -1.96 6.92
C LYS A 47 -33.47 -2.07 5.61
N GLY A 48 -32.78 -2.43 4.53
CA GLY A 48 -33.43 -2.56 3.24
C GLY A 48 -33.70 -1.22 2.57
N GLU A 49 -33.01 -0.16 3.02
CA GLU A 49 -33.11 1.14 2.36
C GLU A 49 -32.29 1.19 1.09
N VAL A 50 -31.26 0.36 1.02
CA VAL A 50 -30.54 0.12 -0.22
C VAL A 50 -31.15 -1.10 -0.88
N ARG A 51 -31.45 -0.98 -2.16
CA ARG A 51 -32.04 -2.09 -2.93
C ARG A 51 -31.25 -2.33 -4.19
N VAL A 52 -31.13 -3.60 -4.56
CA VAL A 52 -30.52 -3.98 -5.83
C VAL A 52 -31.62 -4.61 -6.66
N ASN A 53 -31.91 -4.00 -7.81
CA ASN A 53 -33.01 -4.44 -8.67
C ASN A 53 -34.31 -4.60 -7.88
N LYS A 54 -34.59 -3.61 -7.00
CA LYS A 54 -35.75 -3.51 -6.15
C LYS A 54 -35.79 -4.51 -4.98
N GLY A 55 -34.77 -5.34 -4.86
CA GLY A 55 -34.73 -6.36 -3.81
C GLY A 55 -33.72 -6.03 -2.71
N ARG A 56 -33.95 -6.60 -1.54
CA ARG A 56 -33.00 -6.48 -0.43
C ARG A 56 -31.80 -7.38 -0.71
N ASN A 57 -30.62 -6.93 -0.23
CA ASN A 57 -29.41 -7.73 -0.37
C ASN A 57 -28.52 -7.53 0.83
N LYS A 58 -27.61 -8.47 1.03
CA LYS A 58 -26.61 -8.38 2.09
C LYS A 58 -25.45 -7.50 1.65
N PRO A 59 -24.69 -6.90 2.60
CA PRO A 59 -23.54 -6.10 2.22
C PRO A 59 -22.51 -6.83 1.35
N GLU A 60 -22.42 -8.15 1.51
CA GLU A 60 -21.46 -8.98 0.78
C GLU A 60 -21.89 -9.33 -0.63
N TYR A 61 -23.10 -8.96 -1.01
CA TYR A 61 -23.63 -9.29 -2.34
C TYR A 61 -22.65 -8.82 -3.44
N LYS A 62 -22.35 -9.72 -4.37
CA LYS A 62 -21.45 -9.42 -5.50
C LYS A 62 -22.27 -8.79 -6.63
N LEU A 63 -21.97 -7.54 -6.92
CA LEU A 63 -22.71 -6.80 -7.95
C LEU A 63 -22.49 -7.41 -9.32
N GLN A 64 -23.57 -7.46 -10.11
CA GLN A 64 -23.55 -7.94 -11.48
C GLN A 64 -23.64 -6.77 -12.44
N PRO A 65 -23.14 -6.93 -13.68
CA PRO A 65 -23.33 -5.86 -14.67
C PRO A 65 -24.81 -5.53 -14.83
N ASP A 66 -25.10 -4.26 -14.97
CA ASP A 66 -26.46 -3.73 -15.15
C ASP A 66 -27.35 -3.82 -13.92
N ASP A 67 -26.85 -4.26 -12.77
CA ASP A 67 -27.61 -4.12 -11.52
C ASP A 67 -27.94 -2.66 -11.30
N LEU A 68 -29.20 -2.42 -10.88
CA LEU A 68 -29.64 -1.07 -10.53
C LEU A 68 -29.67 -0.96 -9.01
N VAL A 69 -28.82 -0.12 -8.46
CA VAL A 69 -28.70 0.03 -7.01
C VAL A 69 -29.39 1.32 -6.58
N ARG A 70 -30.38 1.18 -5.69
CA ARG A 70 -31.11 2.32 -5.12
C ARG A 70 -30.47 2.69 -3.79
N VAL A 71 -30.22 3.95 -3.59
CA VAL A 71 -29.60 4.45 -2.35
C VAL A 71 -30.53 5.54 -1.77
N PRO A 72 -30.85 5.45 -0.48
CA PRO A 72 -31.70 6.47 0.15
C PRO A 72 -30.96 7.78 0.33
N PRO A 73 -31.67 8.86 0.65
CA PRO A 73 -30.99 10.11 1.02
C PRO A 73 -30.11 9.87 2.24
N VAL A 74 -28.90 10.41 2.21
CA VAL A 74 -27.93 10.20 3.29
C VAL A 74 -27.46 11.55 3.81
N ARG A 75 -27.48 11.69 5.14
CA ARG A 75 -26.99 12.89 5.82
C ARG A 75 -25.97 12.46 6.87
N VAL A 76 -24.86 13.15 6.92
CA VAL A 76 -23.81 12.92 7.91
C VAL A 76 -23.33 14.26 8.45
N ALA A 77 -22.81 14.23 9.69
CA ALA A 77 -22.19 15.42 10.28
C ALA A 77 -20.95 15.76 9.49
N GLU A 78 -20.76 17.03 9.19
CA GLU A 78 -19.56 17.47 8.51
C GLU A 78 -18.34 17.30 9.41
N UNK A 79 -17.57 16.58 9.02
CA UNK A 79 -16.50 16.46 9.72
C UNK A 79 -15.76 17.62 9.43
N ASN A 80 -15.14 18.00 10.30
CA ASN A 80 -14.15 19.04 10.16
C ASN A 80 -12.95 18.45 9.44
N GLU A 81 -13.07 18.40 8.16
CA GLU A 81 -11.90 18.09 7.36
C GLU A 81 -10.90 19.22 7.55
N ALA A 82 -9.76 18.90 8.12
CA ALA A 82 -8.68 19.86 8.20
C ALA A 82 -8.44 20.39 6.79
N PRO A 83 -8.24 21.70 6.66
CA PRO A 83 -8.02 22.25 5.33
C PRO A 83 -6.89 21.52 4.63
N ILE A 84 -7.13 21.18 3.40
CA ILE A 84 -6.16 20.49 2.57
C ILE A 84 -4.89 21.32 2.38
N SER A 85 -4.94 22.60 2.75
CA SER A 85 -3.88 23.55 2.49
C SER A 85 -2.50 23.14 3.00
N THR A 86 -2.42 22.57 4.21
CA THR A 86 -1.11 22.14 4.74
C THR A 86 -0.65 20.84 4.12
N LYS A 87 -1.57 20.08 3.58
CA LYS A 87 -1.25 18.83 2.92
C LYS A 87 -1.02 19.00 1.43
N LEU A 88 -1.33 20.18 0.88
CA LEU A 88 -1.20 20.44 -0.55
C LEU A 88 0.22 20.29 -1.02
N ASN A 89 1.21 20.69 -0.23
CA ASN A 89 2.60 20.55 -0.63
C ASN A 89 2.99 19.09 -0.74
N LYS A 90 2.60 18.26 0.22
CA LYS A 90 2.87 16.83 0.15
C LYS A 90 2.07 16.18 -0.97
N VAL A 91 0.84 16.62 -1.16
CA VAL A 91 -0.01 16.13 -2.24
C VAL A 91 0.60 16.48 -3.59
N ALA A 92 1.06 17.73 -3.75
CA ALA A 92 1.69 18.16 -5.00
C ALA A 92 2.98 17.39 -5.25
N GLU A 93 3.73 17.06 -4.18
CA GLU A 93 4.94 16.26 -4.31
C GLU A 93 4.64 14.87 -4.85
N LEU A 94 3.49 14.30 -4.47
CA LEU A 94 3.11 12.98 -4.98
C LEU A 94 2.93 12.99 -6.49
N GLU A 95 2.38 14.09 -7.02
CA GLU A 95 2.22 14.20 -8.46
C GLU A 95 3.56 14.10 -9.18
N SER A 96 4.60 14.70 -8.61
CA SER A 96 5.93 14.65 -9.20
C SER A 96 6.59 13.28 -9.06
N GLN A 97 6.03 12.41 -8.22
CA GLN A 97 6.60 11.08 -8.01
C GLN A 97 5.93 10.00 -8.86
N ILE A 98 5.07 10.39 -9.78
CA ILE A 98 4.45 9.42 -10.67
C ILE A 98 5.48 8.96 -11.68
N LEU A 99 5.71 7.64 -11.72
CA LEU A 99 6.70 7.03 -12.62
C LEU A 99 6.10 6.62 -13.95
N TYR A 100 4.81 6.31 -13.95
CA TYR A 100 4.12 5.83 -15.14
C TYR A 100 2.62 6.01 -14.93
N GLU A 101 1.92 6.35 -16.00
CA GLU A 101 0.46 6.45 -15.92
C GLU A 101 -0.13 6.24 -17.31
N ASP A 102 -1.21 5.47 -17.36
CA ASP A 102 -2.02 5.35 -18.57
C ASP A 102 -3.49 5.23 -18.13
N GLU A 103 -4.34 4.73 -19.00
CA GLU A 103 -5.77 4.62 -18.72
C GLU A 103 -6.07 3.57 -17.66
N SER A 104 -5.22 2.56 -17.54
CA SER A 104 -5.47 1.42 -16.67
C SER A 104 -4.90 1.58 -15.28
N MET A 105 -3.76 2.25 -15.16
CA MET A 105 -3.04 2.26 -13.90
C MET A 105 -2.11 3.45 -13.78
N LEU A 106 -1.65 3.63 -12.56
CA LEU A 106 -0.69 4.65 -12.19
C LEU A 106 0.34 4.01 -11.26
N VAL A 107 1.61 4.32 -11.49
CA VAL A 107 2.69 3.80 -10.67
C VAL A 107 3.41 4.98 -10.04
N ILE A 108 3.51 4.96 -8.71
CA ILE A 108 4.10 6.08 -7.99
C ILE A 108 5.32 5.61 -7.20
N ASN A 109 6.30 6.48 -7.08
CA ASN A 109 7.45 6.29 -6.19
C ASN A 109 7.08 6.90 -4.84
N LYS A 110 6.52 6.08 -3.96
CA LYS A 110 6.02 6.56 -2.68
C LYS A 110 7.18 7.02 -1.79
N PRO A 111 7.13 8.22 -1.25
CA PRO A 111 8.13 8.62 -0.26
C PRO A 111 7.97 7.84 1.04
N SER A 112 9.07 7.74 1.79
CA SER A 112 9.02 7.22 3.15
C SER A 112 8.21 8.18 4.03
N GLY A 113 7.53 7.62 5.02
CA GLY A 113 6.84 8.41 6.04
C GLY A 113 5.37 8.64 5.78
N ILE A 114 4.87 8.22 4.62
CA ILE A 114 3.46 8.36 4.29
C ILE A 114 2.85 6.96 4.15
N ALA A 115 1.74 6.73 4.84
CA ALA A 115 1.04 5.45 4.73
C ALA A 115 0.37 5.35 3.36
N VAL A 116 0.15 4.12 2.88
CA VAL A 116 -0.53 3.95 1.59
C VAL A 116 -2.00 4.33 1.69
N HIS A 117 -2.63 4.13 2.86
CA HIS A 117 -3.99 4.64 3.10
C HIS A 117 -4.08 5.10 4.54
N GLY A 118 -5.02 6.02 4.80
CA GLY A 118 -5.26 6.48 6.16
C GLY A 118 -5.93 5.40 6.98
N GLY A 119 -5.43 5.21 8.20
CA GLY A 119 -6.06 4.31 9.15
C GLY A 119 -7.05 5.04 10.02
N SER A 120 -7.69 4.32 10.95
CA SER A 120 -8.60 4.97 11.87
C SER A 120 -7.79 5.95 12.74
N GLY A 121 -8.24 7.18 12.79
CA GLY A 121 -7.52 8.25 13.48
C GLY A 121 -6.49 8.97 12.62
N LEU A 122 -6.16 8.43 11.45
CA LEU A 122 -5.30 9.11 10.49
C LEU A 122 -6.11 9.41 9.26
N SER A 123 -6.05 10.63 8.81
CA SER A 123 -6.95 11.08 7.78
C SER A 123 -6.35 11.05 6.37
N PHE A 124 -5.04 10.71 6.21
CA PHE A 124 -4.43 10.98 4.92
C PHE A 124 -3.30 10.00 4.60
N GLY A 125 -3.51 9.21 3.56
CA GLY A 125 -2.48 8.38 2.98
C GLY A 125 -2.32 8.68 1.51
N VAL A 126 -1.49 7.89 0.84
CA VAL A 126 -1.23 8.10 -0.58
C VAL A 126 -2.52 8.05 -1.40
N ILE A 127 -3.37 7.06 -1.14
CA ILE A 127 -4.57 6.90 -1.98
C ILE A 127 -5.55 8.07 -1.79
N GLU A 128 -5.68 8.56 -0.56
CA GLU A 128 -6.54 9.73 -0.33
C GLU A 128 -5.98 10.97 -1.02
N ALA A 129 -4.64 11.12 -0.99
CA ALA A 129 -4.00 12.24 -1.66
C ALA A 129 -4.20 12.18 -3.18
N LEU A 130 -4.05 10.98 -3.75
CA LEU A 130 -4.26 10.83 -5.19
C LEU A 130 -5.68 11.12 -5.59
N ARG A 131 -6.64 10.69 -4.76
CA ARG A 131 -8.04 10.98 -5.04
C ARG A 131 -8.33 12.48 -4.96
N ALA A 132 -7.66 13.18 -4.04
CA ALA A 132 -7.80 14.63 -3.95
C ALA A 132 -7.21 15.32 -5.18
N LEU A 133 -6.08 14.82 -5.69
CA LEU A 133 -5.46 15.35 -6.89
C LEU A 133 -6.27 15.07 -8.14
N ARG A 134 -7.07 14.01 -8.11
CA ARG A 134 -7.82 13.57 -9.28
C ARG A 134 -9.28 13.45 -8.94
N PRO A 135 -9.94 14.59 -8.66
CA PRO A 135 -11.34 14.54 -8.20
C PRO A 135 -12.29 13.98 -9.25
N GLN A 136 -11.91 13.98 -10.51
CA GLN A 136 -12.77 13.47 -11.57
C GLN A 136 -12.52 11.99 -11.87
N ALA A 137 -11.53 11.38 -11.23
CA ALA A 137 -11.28 9.97 -11.43
C ALA A 137 -12.41 9.15 -10.81
N ARG A 138 -12.99 8.27 -11.60
CA ARG A 138 -14.10 7.44 -11.14
C ARG A 138 -13.62 6.28 -10.29
N PHE A 139 -12.35 5.88 -10.48
CA PHE A 139 -11.80 4.70 -9.82
C PHE A 139 -10.33 4.94 -9.58
N LEU A 140 -9.89 4.85 -8.33
CA LEU A 140 -8.49 4.85 -7.92
C LEU A 140 -8.39 3.94 -6.72
N GLU A 141 -7.72 2.79 -6.88
CA GLU A 141 -7.60 1.82 -5.79
C GLU A 141 -6.19 1.28 -5.72
N LEU A 142 -5.71 1.11 -4.50
CA LEU A 142 -4.42 0.48 -4.27
C LEU A 142 -4.45 -0.96 -4.77
N VAL A 143 -3.39 -1.36 -5.48
CA VAL A 143 -3.24 -2.75 -5.90
C VAL A 143 -2.63 -3.57 -4.76
N HIS A 144 -1.68 -2.98 -4.05
CA HIS A 144 -0.98 -3.64 -2.95
C HIS A 144 -0.55 -2.59 -1.93
N ARG A 145 0.17 -3.04 -0.91
CA ARG A 145 0.59 -2.15 0.17
C ARG A 145 2.08 -2.28 0.41
N ILE A 146 2.70 -1.17 0.80
CA ILE A 146 4.02 -1.19 1.41
C ILE A 146 3.92 -0.39 2.71
N ASP A 147 4.86 -0.62 3.62
CA ASP A 147 4.81 0.00 4.94
C ASP A 147 4.98 1.52 4.85
N ARG A 148 4.50 2.23 5.88
CA ARG A 148 4.59 3.69 5.91
C ARG A 148 6.01 4.18 5.65
N ASP A 149 6.99 3.58 6.32
CA ASP A 149 8.37 4.06 6.23
C ASP A 149 9.16 3.43 5.09
N THR A 150 8.59 2.48 4.38
CA THR A 150 9.16 1.93 3.16
C THR A 150 8.88 2.90 2.02
N SER A 151 9.88 3.16 1.20
CA SER A 151 9.69 3.98 0.01
C SER A 151 9.64 3.12 -1.23
N GLY A 152 9.21 3.71 -2.34
CA GLY A 152 9.34 3.09 -3.64
C GLY A 152 8.02 2.73 -4.29
N ILE A 153 8.08 1.77 -5.16
CA ILE A 153 7.03 1.47 -6.13
C ILE A 153 5.73 1.06 -5.47
N LEU A 154 4.66 1.73 -5.87
CA LEU A 154 3.30 1.43 -5.45
C LEU A 154 2.41 1.49 -6.68
N LEU A 155 1.68 0.40 -6.95
CA LEU A 155 0.76 0.33 -8.08
C LEU A 155 -0.63 0.78 -7.64
N VAL A 156 -1.27 1.60 -8.47
CA VAL A 156 -2.63 2.07 -8.24
C VAL A 156 -3.44 1.77 -9.51
N ALA A 157 -4.56 1.11 -9.35
CA ALA A 157 -5.44 0.79 -10.47
C ALA A 157 -6.39 1.96 -10.74
N LYS A 158 -6.60 2.25 -12.02
CA LYS A 158 -7.53 3.29 -12.46
C LYS A 158 -8.81 2.71 -13.05
N LYS A 159 -8.90 1.37 -13.12
CA LYS A 159 -10.08 0.65 -13.57
C LYS A 159 -10.24 -0.62 -12.74
N ARG A 160 -11.49 -1.02 -12.55
CA ARG A 160 -11.78 -2.23 -11.81
C ARG A 160 -11.16 -3.46 -12.49
N SER A 161 -11.22 -3.52 -13.82
CA SER A 161 -10.64 -4.64 -14.55
C SER A 161 -9.14 -4.72 -14.36
N ALA A 162 -8.46 -3.57 -14.30
CA ALA A 162 -7.03 -3.55 -14.04
C ALA A 162 -6.71 -4.05 -12.64
N LEU A 163 -7.53 -3.65 -11.66
CA LEU A 163 -7.33 -4.12 -10.28
C LEU A 163 -7.46 -5.63 -10.21
N ARG A 164 -8.48 -6.19 -10.84
CA ARG A 164 -8.67 -7.65 -10.85
C ARG A 164 -7.49 -8.38 -11.49
N SER A 165 -7.02 -7.86 -12.63
CA SER A 165 -5.90 -8.48 -13.32
C SER A 165 -4.63 -8.45 -12.46
N LEU A 166 -4.33 -7.30 -11.88
CA LEU A 166 -3.11 -7.17 -11.08
C LEU A 166 -3.18 -7.99 -9.79
N HIS A 167 -4.37 -8.06 -9.18
CA HIS A 167 -4.54 -8.92 -8.00
C HIS A 167 -4.34 -10.39 -8.36
N GLU A 168 -4.85 -10.82 -9.52
CA GLU A 168 -4.66 -12.19 -9.96
C GLU A 168 -3.18 -12.48 -10.21
N GLN A 169 -2.47 -11.54 -10.83
CA GLN A 169 -1.04 -11.71 -11.05
C GLN A 169 -0.26 -11.82 -9.74
N LEU A 170 -0.66 -11.07 -8.73
CA LEU A 170 -0.04 -11.18 -7.40
C LEU A 170 -0.30 -12.54 -6.79
N ARG A 171 -1.55 -13.01 -6.87
CA ARG A 171 -1.90 -14.32 -6.32
C ARG A 171 -1.12 -15.45 -7.01
N GLU A 172 -0.95 -15.33 -8.31
CA GLU A 172 -0.27 -16.37 -9.10
C GLU A 172 1.23 -16.18 -9.16
N LYS A 173 1.74 -15.19 -8.45
CA LYS A 173 3.17 -14.91 -8.34
C LYS A 173 3.83 -14.59 -9.68
N VAL A 174 3.06 -13.98 -10.58
CA VAL A 174 3.58 -13.47 -11.85
C VAL A 174 4.36 -12.16 -11.62
N VAL A 175 3.95 -11.39 -10.61
CA VAL A 175 4.60 -10.12 -10.32
C VAL A 175 5.90 -10.38 -9.56
N GLN A 176 7.00 -9.80 -10.04
CA GLN A 176 8.26 -9.84 -9.32
C GLN A 176 8.55 -8.46 -8.74
N LYS A 177 8.79 -8.42 -7.44
CA LYS A 177 9.11 -7.17 -6.73
C LYS A 177 10.52 -7.30 -6.19
N ASP A 178 11.34 -6.28 -6.42
CA ASP A 178 12.71 -6.24 -5.90
C ASP A 178 12.87 -5.03 -5.01
N TYR A 179 13.31 -5.27 -3.79
CA TYR A 179 13.57 -4.22 -2.81
C TYR A 179 15.07 -4.09 -2.60
N LEU A 180 15.51 -2.90 -2.23
CA LEU A 180 16.87 -2.67 -1.74
C LEU A 180 16.81 -2.38 -0.26
N ALA A 181 17.66 -3.08 0.50
CA ALA A 181 17.71 -2.93 1.95
C ALA A 181 19.15 -2.85 2.42
N LEU A 182 19.46 -1.90 3.28
CA LEU A 182 20.79 -1.81 3.89
C LEU A 182 20.72 -2.52 5.24
N VAL A 183 21.50 -3.59 5.39
CA VAL A 183 21.44 -4.44 6.57
C VAL A 183 22.77 -4.43 7.32
N ARG A 184 22.69 -4.77 8.62
CA ARG A 184 23.87 -4.83 9.48
C ARG A 184 24.79 -5.97 9.08
N GLY A 185 26.08 -5.68 9.03
CA GLY A 185 27.11 -6.69 8.89
C GLY A 185 27.28 -7.22 7.47
N GLN A 186 27.97 -8.34 7.37
CA GLN A 186 28.27 -8.95 6.08
C GLN A 186 27.29 -10.07 5.80
N TRP A 187 26.40 -9.84 4.84
CA TRP A 187 25.46 -10.88 4.41
C TRP A 187 26.23 -12.06 3.83
N GLN A 188 25.85 -13.26 4.21
CA GLN A 188 26.52 -14.45 3.75
C GLN A 188 26.09 -14.77 2.33
N ALA A 189 27.07 -14.94 1.44
CA ALA A 189 26.79 -15.08 0.01
C ALA A 189 25.93 -16.31 -0.29
N HIS A 190 26.02 -17.35 0.55
CA HIS A 190 25.24 -18.57 0.31
C HIS A 190 23.79 -18.45 0.79
N THR A 191 23.45 -17.40 1.53
CA THR A 191 22.08 -17.21 1.99
C THR A 191 21.29 -16.52 0.89
N LYS A 192 20.76 -17.32 -0.03
CA LYS A 192 20.03 -16.81 -1.20
C LYS A 192 18.53 -16.88 -1.03
N VAL A 193 18.05 -17.67 -0.08
CA VAL A 193 16.61 -17.83 0.16
C VAL A 193 16.40 -17.99 1.65
N ILE A 194 15.39 -17.28 2.15
CA ILE A 194 14.92 -17.49 3.52
C ILE A 194 13.47 -17.94 3.45
N LYS A 195 13.23 -19.16 3.95
CA LYS A 195 11.87 -19.72 4.05
C LYS A 195 11.56 -19.86 5.54
N ALA A 196 10.91 -18.88 6.10
CA ALA A 196 10.61 -18.86 7.53
C ALA A 196 9.18 -18.35 7.73
N PRO A 197 8.30 -19.20 8.28
CA PRO A 197 6.89 -18.80 8.45
C PRO A 197 6.74 -17.61 9.38
N LEU A 198 5.77 -16.75 9.11
CA LEU A 198 5.58 -15.51 9.83
C LEU A 198 4.20 -15.48 10.47
N LEU A 199 4.17 -15.01 11.71
CA LEU A 199 2.96 -14.93 12.53
C LEU A 199 2.76 -13.51 13.01
N UNK A 200 1.87 -12.90 12.69
CA UNK A 200 1.62 -11.70 13.00
C UNK A 200 0.97 -11.73 14.22
N ASN A 201 1.17 -10.90 15.04
CA ASN A 201 0.53 -10.59 16.33
C ASN A 201 0.12 -9.14 16.36
N GLU A 202 -1.10 -8.90 16.75
CA GLU A 202 -1.55 -7.52 16.95
C GLU A 202 -1.64 -7.25 18.45
N LEU A 203 -0.85 -6.27 18.90
CA LEU A 203 -0.84 -5.91 20.31
C LEU A 203 -2.11 -5.15 20.69
N ALA A 204 -2.38 -5.03 22.01
CA ALA A 204 -3.53 -4.30 22.49
C ALA A 204 -3.55 -2.86 22.00
N SER A 205 -2.37 -2.28 21.77
CA SER A 205 -2.25 -0.92 21.25
C SER A 205 -2.63 -0.81 19.76
N GLY A 206 -2.85 -1.93 19.09
CA GLY A 206 -3.08 -1.95 17.65
C GLY A 206 -1.82 -2.09 16.84
N GLU A 207 -0.66 -2.06 17.51
CA GLU A 207 0.61 -2.20 16.82
C GLU A 207 0.81 -3.64 16.36
N ARG A 208 1.30 -3.80 15.14
CA ARG A 208 1.57 -5.12 14.59
C ARG A 208 3.02 -5.49 14.83
N ILE A 209 3.23 -6.66 15.40
CA ILE A 209 4.55 -7.26 15.57
C ILE A 209 4.52 -8.63 14.91
N VAL A 210 5.52 -8.90 14.08
CA VAL A 210 5.60 -10.15 13.33
C VAL A 210 6.84 -10.90 13.79
N ARG A 211 6.71 -12.21 13.92
CA ARG A 211 7.84 -13.04 14.30
C ARG A 211 7.83 -14.33 13.51
N VAL A 212 9.01 -14.96 13.43
CA VAL A 212 9.13 -16.28 12.83
C VAL A 212 8.52 -17.28 13.80
N SER A 213 7.63 -18.13 13.28
CA SER A 213 6.98 -19.16 14.09
C SER A 213 6.49 -20.28 13.18
N GLU A 214 6.62 -21.51 13.65
CA GLU A 214 6.10 -22.65 12.89
C GLU A 214 4.57 -22.57 12.76
N GLU A 215 3.92 -21.85 13.64
CA GLU A 215 2.47 -21.65 13.57
C GLU A 215 2.07 -20.58 12.58
N GLY A 216 3.05 -19.88 11.98
CA GLY A 216 2.78 -18.80 11.07
C GLY A 216 2.50 -19.26 9.65
N LYS A 217 2.27 -18.27 8.79
CA LYS A 217 2.01 -18.54 7.39
C LYS A 217 3.32 -18.74 6.63
N PRO A 218 3.37 -19.68 5.70
CA PRO A 218 4.59 -19.88 4.91
C PRO A 218 5.01 -18.58 4.24
N SER A 219 6.30 -18.29 4.29
CA SER A 219 6.84 -17.04 3.74
C SER A 219 8.22 -17.32 3.14
N GLU A 220 8.47 -16.71 2.01
CA GLU A 220 9.72 -16.92 1.29
C GLU A 220 10.21 -15.61 0.71
N THR A 221 11.49 -15.31 0.94
CA THR A 221 12.16 -14.14 0.34
C THR A 221 13.49 -14.60 -0.26
N ARG A 222 13.76 -14.14 -1.47
CA ARG A 222 15.04 -14.40 -2.13
C ARG A 222 15.95 -13.18 -1.97
N PHE A 223 17.23 -13.43 -1.80
CA PHE A 223 18.22 -12.39 -1.53
C PHE A 223 19.41 -12.52 -2.44
N SER A 224 19.97 -11.36 -2.83
CA SER A 224 21.28 -11.31 -3.45
C SER A 224 21.99 -10.05 -2.95
N ILE A 225 23.32 -10.06 -3.04
CA ILE A 225 24.12 -8.96 -2.56
C ILE A 225 24.30 -7.95 -3.68
N GLU A 226 23.94 -6.69 -3.41
CA GLU A 226 24.17 -5.61 -4.37
C GLU A 226 25.53 -4.95 -4.15
N GLU A 227 25.87 -4.69 -2.89
CA GLU A 227 27.13 -4.03 -2.59
C GLU A 227 27.49 -4.27 -1.14
N ARG A 228 28.79 -4.49 -0.90
CA ARG A 228 29.29 -4.69 0.47
C ARG A 228 30.01 -3.45 0.95
N TYR A 229 29.83 -3.15 2.24
CA TYR A 229 30.55 -2.10 2.92
C TYR A 229 31.26 -2.69 4.14
N ALA A 230 32.02 -1.89 4.87
CA ALA A 230 32.79 -2.44 5.99
C ALA A 230 31.91 -3.15 7.02
N ASN A 231 30.80 -2.52 7.41
CA ASN A 231 29.96 -3.05 8.48
C ASN A 231 28.50 -3.15 8.08
N ALA A 232 28.23 -3.15 6.78
CA ALA A 232 26.87 -3.21 6.28
C ALA A 232 26.88 -3.82 4.88
N THR A 233 25.70 -4.30 4.46
CA THR A 233 25.52 -4.85 3.11
C THR A 233 24.24 -4.28 2.53
N LEU A 234 24.32 -3.85 1.27
CA LEU A 234 23.13 -3.52 0.51
C LEU A 234 22.67 -4.80 -0.17
N VAL A 235 21.50 -5.30 0.20
CA VAL A 235 20.96 -6.52 -0.39
C VAL A 235 19.75 -6.18 -1.26
N LYS A 236 19.57 -7.01 -2.28
CA LYS A 236 18.34 -7.01 -3.06
C LYS A 236 17.46 -8.12 -2.51
N ALA A 237 16.25 -7.78 -2.09
CA ALA A 237 15.30 -8.73 -1.52
C ALA A 237 14.11 -8.85 -2.46
N SER A 238 13.78 -10.08 -2.85
CA SER A 238 12.68 -10.35 -3.76
C SER A 238 11.69 -11.26 -3.03
N PRO A 239 10.62 -10.70 -2.45
CA PRO A 239 9.66 -11.52 -1.70
C PRO A 239 8.79 -12.32 -2.66
N ILE A 240 8.73 -13.62 -2.44
CA ILE A 240 7.86 -14.52 -3.22
C ILE A 240 6.46 -14.47 -2.64
N THR A 241 6.34 -14.43 -1.32
CA THR A 241 5.09 -14.18 -0.61
C THR A 241 5.06 -12.73 -0.16
N GLY A 242 3.91 -12.25 0.30
CA GLY A 242 3.79 -10.85 0.70
C GLY A 242 3.22 -10.67 2.10
N ARG A 243 3.83 -11.29 3.11
CA ARG A 243 3.36 -11.14 4.48
C ARG A 243 3.78 -9.81 5.08
N THR A 244 3.03 -9.38 6.06
CA THR A 244 3.32 -8.13 6.77
C THR A 244 4.75 -8.15 7.31
N HIS A 245 5.49 -7.07 7.07
CA HIS A 245 6.87 -6.89 7.54
C HIS A 245 7.82 -8.00 7.10
N GLN A 246 7.51 -8.69 6.02
CA GLN A 246 8.22 -9.92 5.68
C GLN A 246 9.72 -9.73 5.51
N ILE A 247 10.15 -8.77 4.69
CA ILE A 247 11.58 -8.56 4.46
C ILE A 247 12.27 -8.15 5.76
N ARG A 248 11.62 -7.29 6.54
CA ARG A 248 12.19 -6.79 7.79
C ARG A 248 12.42 -7.90 8.80
N VAL A 249 11.46 -8.83 8.91
CA VAL A 249 11.60 -9.94 9.86
C VAL A 249 12.56 -11.00 9.32
N HIS A 250 12.53 -11.28 8.02
CA HIS A 250 13.46 -12.26 7.43
C HIS A 250 14.91 -11.81 7.56
N THR A 251 15.20 -10.51 7.36
CA THR A 251 16.58 -10.03 7.53
C THR A 251 17.01 -10.10 8.99
N GLN A 252 16.12 -9.74 9.91
CA GLN A 252 16.41 -9.87 11.33
C GLN A 252 16.68 -11.33 11.70
N TYR A 253 15.84 -12.23 11.19
CA TYR A 253 15.98 -13.67 11.45
C TYR A 253 17.34 -14.19 10.97
N ALA A 254 17.82 -13.65 9.85
CA ALA A 254 19.12 -14.03 9.33
C ALA A 254 20.28 -13.42 10.11
N GLY A 255 20.00 -12.59 11.10
CA GLY A 255 21.04 -11.94 11.89
C GLY A 255 21.50 -10.61 11.33
N HIS A 256 20.78 -10.06 10.36
CA HIS A 256 21.17 -8.83 9.67
C HIS A 256 20.01 -7.85 9.59
N PRO A 257 19.62 -7.22 10.72
CA PRO A 257 18.49 -6.29 10.71
C PRO A 257 18.76 -5.09 9.80
N ILE A 258 17.66 -4.54 9.30
CA ILE A 258 17.71 -3.38 8.41
C ILE A 258 18.02 -2.11 9.20
N ALA A 259 18.79 -1.24 8.61
CA ALA A 259 19.15 0.04 9.22
C ALA A 259 17.92 0.89 9.51
N LEU A 260 17.86 1.42 10.72
CA LEU A 260 16.79 2.26 11.24
C LEU A 260 15.41 1.61 11.21
N ASP A 261 15.35 0.30 11.40
CA ASP A 261 14.08 -0.40 11.60
C ASP A 261 13.71 -0.26 13.08
N ASP A 262 12.62 0.47 13.35
CA ASP A 262 12.25 0.78 14.72
C ASP A 262 11.67 -0.42 15.47
N LYS A 263 11.25 -1.47 14.77
CA LYS A 263 10.67 -2.65 15.42
C LYS A 263 11.63 -3.83 15.47
N TYR A 264 12.41 -4.04 14.41
CA TYR A 264 13.23 -5.23 14.27
C TYR A 264 14.72 -4.92 14.18
N GLY A 265 15.11 -3.68 14.39
CA GLY A 265 16.47 -3.24 14.16
C GLY A 265 17.39 -3.41 15.34
N ASP A 266 18.59 -2.85 15.17
CA ASP A 266 19.66 -2.91 16.16
C ASP A 266 20.13 -1.49 16.49
N ALA A 267 20.05 -1.12 17.76
CA ALA A 267 20.30 0.27 18.17
C ALA A 267 21.72 0.72 17.87
N GLU A 268 22.69 -0.15 18.09
CA GLU A 268 24.09 0.21 17.85
C GLU A 268 24.36 0.45 16.36
N PHE A 269 23.87 -0.45 15.52
CA PHE A 269 23.99 -0.28 14.08
C PHE A 269 23.26 0.99 13.61
N ASP A 270 22.07 1.22 14.15
CA ASP A 270 21.29 2.39 13.76
C ASP A 270 22.03 3.68 14.11
N SER A 271 22.69 3.72 15.28
CA SER A 271 23.46 4.88 15.68
C SER A 271 24.58 5.16 14.67
N LYS A 272 25.27 4.12 14.23
CA LYS A 272 26.35 4.28 13.24
C LYS A 272 25.80 4.75 11.91
N MET A 273 24.63 4.26 11.52
CA MET A 273 24.05 4.67 10.24
C MET A 273 23.55 6.11 10.29
N LYS A 274 23.10 6.58 11.45
CA LYS A 274 22.75 7.98 11.60
C LYS A 274 23.98 8.88 11.42
N GLU A 275 25.13 8.41 11.83
CA GLU A 275 26.37 9.20 11.67
C GLU A 275 26.72 9.44 10.21
N VAL A 276 26.33 8.54 9.31
CA VAL A 276 26.56 8.73 7.89
C VAL A 276 25.36 9.34 7.17
N GLY A 277 24.39 9.86 7.94
CA GLY A 277 23.32 10.65 7.40
C GLY A 277 22.00 9.95 7.19
N LEU A 278 21.88 8.70 7.62
CA LEU A 278 20.60 7.99 7.44
C LEU A 278 19.56 8.54 8.41
N GLN A 279 18.36 8.82 7.91
CA GLN A 279 17.31 9.44 8.70
C GLN A 279 16.04 8.61 8.77
N ARG A 280 16.02 7.45 8.11
CA ARG A 280 14.82 6.65 8.05
C ARG A 280 15.16 5.22 7.70
N LEU A 281 14.20 4.32 7.84
CA LEU A 281 14.33 2.91 7.43
C LEU A 281 14.90 2.80 6.03
N PHE A 282 16.00 2.04 5.86
CA PHE A 282 16.59 1.86 4.54
C PHE A 282 15.98 0.64 3.87
N LEU A 283 14.75 0.80 3.41
CA LEU A 283 14.03 -0.24 2.67
C LEU A 283 13.24 0.45 1.56
N HIS A 284 13.53 0.04 0.34
CA HIS A 284 13.02 0.73 -0.84
C HIS A 284 12.54 -0.28 -1.88
N ALA A 285 11.28 -0.16 -2.28
CA ALA A 285 10.72 -0.98 -3.35
C ALA A 285 11.26 -0.46 -4.68
N HIS A 286 12.33 -1.08 -5.16
CA HIS A 286 13.15 -0.51 -6.22
C HIS A 286 12.66 -0.84 -7.62
N ALA A 287 12.17 -2.06 -7.84
CA ALA A 287 11.78 -2.47 -9.19
C ALA A 287 10.58 -3.41 -9.11
N ILE A 288 9.78 -3.37 -10.17
CA ILE A 288 8.65 -4.28 -10.29
C ILE A 288 8.54 -4.76 -11.73
N ARG A 289 8.26 -6.04 -11.90
CA ARG A 289 7.99 -6.65 -13.19
C ARG A 289 6.62 -7.30 -13.15
N PHE A 290 5.79 -7.00 -14.14
CA PHE A 290 4.43 -7.53 -14.19
C PHE A 290 3.94 -7.43 -15.64
N GLU A 291 2.75 -7.97 -15.90
CA GLU A 291 2.12 -7.87 -17.22
C GLU A 291 1.09 -6.75 -17.19
N HIS A 292 1.12 -5.92 -18.23
CA HIS A 292 0.16 -4.83 -18.33
C HIS A 292 -1.26 -5.40 -18.27
N PRO A 293 -2.13 -4.83 -17.40
CA PRO A 293 -3.43 -5.46 -17.19
C PRO A 293 -4.36 -5.43 -18.39
N LYS A 294 -4.12 -4.55 -19.36
CA LYS A 294 -4.94 -4.51 -20.56
C LYS A 294 -4.27 -5.21 -21.73
N THR A 295 -3.00 -4.96 -21.97
CA THR A 295 -2.32 -5.43 -23.19
C THR A 295 -1.59 -6.75 -23.00
N GLY A 296 -1.27 -7.13 -21.76
CA GLY A 296 -0.48 -8.31 -21.49
C GLY A 296 1.00 -8.16 -21.72
N GLU A 297 1.45 -6.99 -22.16
CA GLU A 297 2.88 -6.75 -22.38
C GLU A 297 3.65 -6.74 -21.05
N GLU A 298 4.87 -7.25 -21.10
CA GLU A 298 5.73 -7.20 -19.92
C GLU A 298 6.10 -5.77 -19.59
N MET A 299 5.88 -5.39 -18.34
CA MET A 299 6.24 -4.07 -17.82
C MET A 299 7.35 -4.22 -16.80
N VAL A 300 8.38 -3.39 -16.91
CA VAL A 300 9.42 -3.30 -15.88
C VAL A 300 9.55 -1.83 -15.51
N ILE A 301 9.32 -1.52 -14.24
CA ILE A 301 9.40 -0.14 -13.76
C ILE A 301 10.36 -0.10 -12.60
N THR A 302 11.24 0.90 -12.58
CA THR A 302 12.17 1.10 -11.49
C THR A 302 11.95 2.45 -10.85
N ALA A 303 12.19 2.52 -9.54
CA ALA A 303 12.14 3.76 -8.76
C ALA A 303 13.53 4.02 -8.21
N PRO A 304 14.15 5.14 -8.54
CA PRO A 304 15.51 5.42 -8.01
C PRO A 304 15.47 5.65 -6.51
N LEU A 305 16.58 5.32 -5.86
CA LEU A 305 16.77 5.68 -4.46
C LEU A 305 16.74 7.20 -4.33
N ASP A 306 16.22 7.71 -3.21
CA ASP A 306 16.23 9.15 -3.00
C ASP A 306 17.62 9.65 -2.65
N LYS A 307 17.77 10.98 -2.60
CA LYS A 307 19.06 11.61 -2.37
C LYS A 307 19.68 11.22 -1.04
N THR A 308 18.86 11.10 0.00
CA THR A 308 19.35 10.75 1.33
C THR A 308 19.95 9.35 1.31
N LEU A 309 19.23 8.39 0.73
CA LEU A 309 19.73 7.02 0.67
C LEU A 309 20.98 6.92 -0.20
N LYS A 310 21.00 7.61 -1.35
CA LYS A 310 22.20 7.63 -2.18
C LYS A 310 23.39 8.23 -1.44
N GLY A 311 23.14 9.28 -0.67
CA GLY A 311 24.21 9.92 0.09
C GLY A 311 24.80 9.03 1.15
N VAL A 312 23.95 8.23 1.82
CA VAL A 312 24.42 7.28 2.82
C VAL A 312 25.33 6.24 2.16
N LEU A 313 24.94 5.70 1.01
CA LEU A 313 25.77 4.73 0.33
C LEU A 313 27.09 5.31 -0.12
N ALA A 314 27.07 6.55 -0.59
CA ALA A 314 28.31 7.23 -1.00
C ALA A 314 29.27 7.38 0.17
N LYS A 315 28.76 7.75 1.34
CA LYS A 315 29.60 7.89 2.53
C LYS A 315 30.14 6.55 2.99
N LEU A 316 29.32 5.48 2.89
CA LEU A 316 29.82 4.15 3.25
C LEU A 316 30.92 3.69 2.32
N ARG A 317 30.82 4.02 1.03
CA ARG A 317 31.88 3.66 0.08
C ARG A 317 33.17 4.41 0.40
N ALA A 318 33.04 5.69 0.78
CA ALA A 318 34.21 6.53 1.02
C ALA A 318 34.96 6.13 2.29
N ASN A 319 34.32 5.37 3.18
CA ASN A 319 34.94 4.99 4.44
C ASN A 319 35.73 3.69 4.35
N TYR A 320 35.99 3.18 3.17
CA TYR A 320 36.88 2.03 2.95
C TYR A 320 38.31 2.47 2.79
#